data_c6f5d48e12703f4f2b05a6674aa34ce1
#
_entry.id   c6f5d48e12703f4f2b05a6674aa34ce1
#
_cell.length_a   1.000
_cell.length_b   1.000
_cell.length_c   1.000
_cell.angle_alpha   90.00
_cell.angle_beta   90.00
_cell.angle_gamma   90.00
#
_symmetry.space_group_name_H-M   'P 1'
#
loop_
_entity.id
_entity.type
_entity.pdbx_description
1 polymer ?
#
loop_
_entity_poly.entity_id
_entity_poly.type
_entity_poly.pdbx_seq_one_letter_code
_entity_poly.pdbx_strand_id
1 'polypeptide(L)'
;MSAPPEDGGRPLPRATLRTLAERTLTAIGGVRSDPSDQAWVRSILTPEEHRLWSRLSALDQDHAVKVAKEVRSRLAATPWANDTLWPGAALMHDIGKLDSALSPGERVVAMLASRIVSVRTARRWASRAGGRRQRIGSYLIHGELGARMIRAAGGREEIAAWTEVHQGDRSLERLEMPPAVIGALLESDVR
;
A
#
# COMPACT_ATOMS: atom_id res chain seq x y z
N MET A 1 -13.41 -14.50 -35.78
CA MET A 1 -12.17 -14.27 -34.98
C MET A 1 -12.17 -12.80 -34.60
N SER A 2 -12.74 -12.46 -33.43
CA SER A 2 -12.78 -11.09 -32.93
C SER A 2 -11.56 -10.85 -32.06
N ALA A 3 -10.83 -9.78 -32.35
CA ALA A 3 -9.68 -9.36 -31.59
C ALA A 3 -10.09 -8.94 -30.17
N PRO A 4 -9.28 -9.20 -29.14
CA PRO A 4 -9.58 -8.76 -27.79
C PRO A 4 -9.49 -7.23 -27.70
N PRO A 5 -10.31 -6.57 -26.84
CA PRO A 5 -10.32 -5.13 -26.71
C PRO A 5 -8.97 -4.63 -26.18
N GLU A 6 -8.44 -3.62 -26.83
CA GLU A 6 -7.24 -2.89 -26.42
C GLU A 6 -7.46 -2.25 -25.06
N ASP A 7 -6.66 -2.67 -24.07
CA ASP A 7 -6.64 -2.13 -22.70
C ASP A 7 -5.95 -0.74 -22.72
N GLY A 8 -6.74 0.27 -23.04
CA GLY A 8 -6.35 1.67 -22.98
C GLY A 8 -6.12 2.08 -21.53
N GLY A 9 -4.87 2.06 -21.10
CA GLY A 9 -4.42 2.38 -19.76
C GLY A 9 -4.97 3.71 -19.24
N ARG A 10 -5.91 3.62 -18.32
CA ARG A 10 -6.41 4.77 -17.54
C ARG A 10 -5.33 5.17 -16.52
N PRO A 11 -5.01 6.47 -16.38
CA PRO A 11 -4.01 6.90 -15.40
C PRO A 11 -4.50 6.62 -13.97
N LEU A 12 -3.58 6.17 -13.12
CA LEU A 12 -3.79 5.96 -11.69
C LEU A 12 -4.23 7.27 -10.99
N PRO A 13 -4.99 7.22 -9.88
CA PRO A 13 -5.51 8.39 -9.19
C PRO A 13 -4.37 9.34 -8.75
N ARG A 14 -4.66 10.64 -8.87
CA ARG A 14 -3.71 11.72 -8.68
C ARG A 14 -3.42 11.95 -7.20
N ALA A 15 -2.34 11.40 -6.67
CA ALA A 15 -1.70 12.02 -5.51
C ALA A 15 -1.19 13.41 -5.97
N THR A 16 -1.63 14.47 -5.33
CA THR A 16 -1.23 15.85 -5.67
C THR A 16 0.25 16.05 -5.29
N LEU A 17 0.99 16.85 -6.08
CA LEU A 17 2.38 17.26 -5.80
C LEU A 17 2.56 17.82 -4.38
N ARG A 18 1.50 18.39 -3.80
CA ARG A 18 1.44 18.89 -2.44
C ARG A 18 1.59 17.78 -1.40
N THR A 19 0.86 16.68 -1.55
CA THR A 19 0.95 15.48 -0.67
C THR A 19 2.35 14.87 -0.70
N LEU A 20 3.02 14.93 -1.86
CA LEU A 20 4.38 14.44 -2.02
C LEU A 20 5.40 15.35 -1.31
N ALA A 21 5.27 16.67 -1.44
CA ALA A 21 6.15 17.63 -0.78
C ALA A 21 6.03 17.52 0.76
N GLU A 22 4.83 17.39 1.27
CA GLU A 22 4.55 17.19 2.70
C GLU A 22 5.15 15.87 3.21
N ARG A 23 4.99 14.76 2.46
CA ARG A 23 5.62 13.47 2.76
C ARG A 23 7.16 13.53 2.73
N THR A 24 7.75 14.32 1.82
CA THR A 24 9.22 14.47 1.72
C THR A 24 9.77 15.32 2.85
N LEU A 25 9.07 16.38 3.27
CA LEU A 25 9.48 17.24 4.39
C LEU A 25 9.38 16.49 5.73
N THR A 26 8.38 15.66 5.93
CA THR A 26 8.24 14.83 7.14
C THR A 26 9.33 13.75 7.22
N ALA A 27 9.87 13.29 6.08
CA ALA A 27 10.95 12.30 6.04
C ALA A 27 12.30 12.81 6.61
N ILE A 28 12.51 14.12 6.64
CA ILE A 28 13.76 14.77 7.13
C ILE A 28 13.76 14.92 8.66
N GLY A 29 12.58 14.96 9.28
CA GLY A 29 12.45 15.09 10.73
C GLY A 29 12.16 13.75 11.39
N GLY A 30 13.16 12.90 11.60
CA GLY A 30 13.10 11.56 12.19
C GLY A 30 11.94 11.29 13.18
N VAL A 31 10.72 11.11 12.66
CA VAL A 31 9.52 10.81 13.45
C VAL A 31 9.65 9.38 13.98
N ARG A 32 9.97 9.25 15.26
CA ARG A 32 9.81 7.97 15.96
C ARG A 32 8.32 7.74 16.17
N SER A 33 7.79 6.62 15.69
CA SER A 33 6.43 6.20 16.00
C SER A 33 6.21 6.26 17.51
N ASP A 34 5.12 6.91 17.93
CA ASP A 34 4.73 7.00 19.34
C ASP A 34 4.66 5.58 19.95
N PRO A 35 5.22 5.35 21.16
CA PRO A 35 5.09 4.06 21.84
C PRO A 35 3.65 3.55 21.95
N SER A 36 2.67 4.44 22.11
CA SER A 36 1.25 4.10 22.13
C SER A 36 0.78 3.54 20.78
N ASP A 37 1.27 4.08 19.67
CA ASP A 37 0.97 3.60 18.33
C ASP A 37 1.57 2.21 18.08
N GLN A 38 2.78 1.96 18.57
CA GLN A 38 3.39 0.64 18.49
C GLN A 38 2.61 -0.42 19.28
N ALA A 39 2.11 -0.08 20.47
CA ALA A 39 1.27 -0.96 21.26
C ALA A 39 -0.07 -1.25 20.55
N TRP A 40 -0.67 -0.21 19.96
CA TRP A 40 -1.91 -0.35 19.20
C TRP A 40 -1.71 -1.21 17.95
N VAL A 41 -0.66 -1.02 17.18
CA VAL A 41 -0.34 -1.86 16.00
C VAL A 41 -0.20 -3.33 16.39
N ARG A 42 0.48 -3.63 17.51
CA ARG A 42 0.58 -5.02 18.03
C ARG A 42 -0.76 -5.62 18.41
N SER A 43 -1.75 -4.82 18.83
CA SER A 43 -3.10 -5.31 19.13
C SER A 43 -3.94 -5.60 17.88
N ILE A 44 -3.52 -5.08 16.72
CA ILE A 44 -4.22 -5.21 15.43
C ILE A 44 -3.64 -6.33 14.58
N LEU A 45 -2.31 -6.39 14.46
CA LEU A 45 -1.60 -7.32 13.60
C LEU A 45 -1.30 -8.65 14.28
N THR A 46 -1.30 -9.73 13.50
CA THR A 46 -0.73 -11.00 13.97
C THR A 46 0.79 -10.86 14.20
N PRO A 47 1.43 -11.76 14.95
CA PRO A 47 2.87 -11.74 15.12
C PRO A 47 3.65 -11.76 13.78
N GLU A 48 3.14 -12.49 12.79
CA GLU A 48 3.72 -12.62 11.46
C GLU A 48 3.62 -11.31 10.67
N GLU A 49 2.43 -10.71 10.66
CA GLU A 49 2.16 -9.41 10.04
C GLU A 49 2.98 -8.31 10.71
N HIS A 50 3.04 -8.29 12.04
CA HIS A 50 3.83 -7.32 12.78
C HIS A 50 5.32 -7.42 12.47
N ARG A 51 5.88 -8.65 12.30
CA ARG A 51 7.28 -8.84 11.90
C ARG A 51 7.56 -8.24 10.51
N LEU A 52 6.63 -8.34 9.57
CA LEU A 52 6.77 -7.67 8.27
C LEU A 52 6.65 -6.15 8.41
N TRP A 53 5.61 -5.66 9.09
CA TRP A 53 5.33 -4.25 9.26
C TRP A 53 6.51 -3.51 9.94
N SER A 54 7.14 -4.11 10.95
CA SER A 54 8.27 -3.51 11.65
C SER A 54 9.54 -3.32 10.80
N ARG A 55 9.61 -3.92 9.61
CA ARG A 55 10.68 -3.70 8.62
C ARG A 55 10.47 -2.47 7.75
N LEU A 56 9.27 -1.90 7.73
CA LEU A 56 8.99 -0.66 7.01
C LEU A 56 9.85 0.49 7.55
N SER A 57 10.13 1.47 6.70
CA SER A 57 10.78 2.71 7.17
C SER A 57 9.88 3.43 8.18
N ALA A 58 10.47 4.22 9.09
CA ALA A 58 9.70 4.99 10.06
C ALA A 58 8.63 5.88 9.41
N LEU A 59 8.93 6.42 8.23
CA LEU A 59 7.99 7.22 7.44
C LEU A 59 6.81 6.36 6.93
N ASP A 60 7.07 5.18 6.40
CA ASP A 60 6.03 4.30 5.89
C ASP A 60 5.20 3.73 7.05
N GLN A 61 5.81 3.47 8.22
CA GLN A 61 5.10 3.08 9.45
C GLN A 61 4.15 4.18 9.93
N ASP A 62 4.63 5.43 10.02
CA ASP A 62 3.82 6.59 10.44
C ASP A 62 2.65 6.82 9.48
N HIS A 63 2.89 6.73 8.18
CA HIS A 63 1.83 6.80 7.17
C HIS A 63 0.80 5.68 7.35
N ALA A 64 1.23 4.43 7.47
CA ALA A 64 0.34 3.29 7.63
C ALA A 64 -0.52 3.41 8.90
N VAL A 65 0.06 3.89 10.01
CA VAL A 65 -0.68 4.14 11.27
C VAL A 65 -1.75 5.23 11.08
N LYS A 66 -1.43 6.33 10.39
CA LYS A 66 -2.39 7.40 10.10
C LYS A 66 -3.56 6.90 9.27
N VAL A 67 -3.27 6.17 8.19
CA VAL A 67 -4.30 5.55 7.33
C VAL A 67 -5.17 4.60 8.15
N ALA A 68 -4.58 3.73 8.97
CA ALA A 68 -5.32 2.76 9.75
C ALA A 68 -6.21 3.40 10.84
N LYS A 69 -5.76 4.48 11.47
CA LYS A 69 -6.58 5.27 12.42
C LYS A 69 -7.77 5.92 11.72
N GLU A 70 -7.56 6.46 10.52
CA GLU A 70 -8.63 7.04 9.71
C GLU A 70 -9.66 5.98 9.29
N VAL A 71 -9.21 4.80 8.82
CA VAL A 71 -10.11 3.66 8.51
C VAL A 71 -10.95 3.30 9.72
N ARG A 72 -10.32 3.15 10.90
CA ARG A 72 -11.04 2.87 12.15
C ARG A 72 -12.08 3.94 12.47
N SER A 73 -11.75 5.22 12.30
CA SER A 73 -12.66 6.34 12.50
C SER A 73 -13.85 6.29 11.57
N ARG A 74 -13.64 6.02 10.29
CA ARG A 74 -14.70 5.92 9.28
C ARG A 74 -15.65 4.75 9.52
N LEU A 75 -15.13 3.67 10.05
CA LEU A 75 -15.91 2.47 10.35
C LEU A 75 -16.59 2.52 11.73
N ALA A 76 -16.36 3.55 12.57
CA ALA A 76 -16.83 3.62 13.95
C ALA A 76 -18.36 3.52 14.13
N ALA A 77 -19.15 3.95 13.13
CA ALA A 77 -20.61 3.88 13.13
C ALA A 77 -21.14 2.72 12.26
N THR A 78 -20.32 1.73 11.94
CA THR A 78 -20.68 0.58 11.11
C THR A 78 -20.61 -0.73 11.91
N PRO A 79 -21.15 -1.84 11.40
CA PRO A 79 -21.00 -3.17 12.03
C PRO A 79 -19.53 -3.61 12.22
N TRP A 80 -18.59 -2.99 11.50
CA TRP A 80 -17.15 -3.32 11.54
C TRP A 80 -16.33 -2.41 12.47
N ALA A 81 -16.97 -1.62 13.33
CA ALA A 81 -16.31 -0.69 14.25
C ALA A 81 -15.22 -1.32 15.13
N ASN A 82 -15.43 -2.57 15.55
CA ASN A 82 -14.54 -3.31 16.44
C ASN A 82 -13.69 -4.37 15.70
N ASP A 83 -13.79 -4.43 14.38
CA ASP A 83 -13.03 -5.38 13.59
C ASP A 83 -11.58 -4.89 13.41
N THR A 84 -10.61 -5.72 13.81
CA THR A 84 -9.19 -5.42 13.65
C THR A 84 -8.65 -5.73 12.26
N LEU A 85 -9.41 -6.46 11.45
CA LEU A 85 -9.00 -6.86 10.10
C LEU A 85 -8.76 -5.65 9.19
N TRP A 86 -9.67 -4.68 9.21
CA TRP A 86 -9.64 -3.55 8.28
C TRP A 86 -8.59 -2.50 8.62
N PRO A 87 -8.39 -2.10 9.88
CA PRO A 87 -7.19 -1.35 10.25
C PRO A 87 -5.90 -2.12 9.96
N GLY A 88 -5.90 -3.46 10.11
CA GLY A 88 -4.79 -4.32 9.73
C GLY A 88 -4.48 -4.25 8.23
N ALA A 89 -5.51 -4.29 7.38
CA ALA A 89 -5.37 -4.11 5.93
C ALA A 89 -4.74 -2.75 5.59
N ALA A 90 -5.15 -1.69 6.29
CA ALA A 90 -4.56 -0.37 6.14
C ALA A 90 -3.11 -0.31 6.63
N LEU A 91 -2.75 -1.00 7.72
CA LEU A 91 -1.36 -1.06 8.20
C LEU A 91 -0.43 -1.76 7.21
N MET A 92 -0.93 -2.72 6.45
CA MET A 92 -0.14 -3.61 5.61
C MET A 92 -0.14 -3.23 4.12
N HIS A 93 -0.98 -2.27 3.66
CA HIS A 93 -1.17 -1.99 2.24
C HIS A 93 0.13 -1.68 1.48
N ASP A 94 1.07 -1.03 2.14
CA ASP A 94 2.34 -0.56 1.58
C ASP A 94 3.53 -1.52 1.81
N ILE A 95 3.31 -2.72 2.36
CA ILE A 95 4.39 -3.63 2.76
C ILE A 95 5.32 -4.02 1.60
N GLY A 96 4.83 -4.06 0.38
CA GLY A 96 5.63 -4.36 -0.79
C GLY A 96 6.68 -3.31 -1.14
N LYS A 97 6.64 -2.11 -0.53
CA LYS A 97 7.69 -1.10 -0.67
C LYS A 97 9.03 -1.56 -0.08
N LEU A 98 9.03 -2.57 0.81
CA LEU A 98 10.24 -3.21 1.33
C LEU A 98 11.17 -3.71 0.23
N ASP A 99 10.61 -4.20 -0.88
CA ASP A 99 11.37 -4.75 -2.01
C ASP A 99 11.93 -3.68 -2.96
N SER A 100 11.47 -2.44 -2.83
CA SER A 100 11.88 -1.36 -3.74
C SER A 100 13.13 -0.61 -3.28
N ALA A 101 13.34 -0.44 -1.97
CA ALA A 101 14.46 0.27 -1.34
C ALA A 101 14.81 1.61 -2.04
N LEU A 102 13.78 2.40 -2.43
CA LEU A 102 13.97 3.66 -3.13
C LEU A 102 14.36 4.79 -2.18
N SER A 103 15.35 5.58 -2.57
CA SER A 103 15.65 6.87 -1.95
C SER A 103 14.48 7.86 -2.17
N PRO A 104 14.37 8.95 -1.36
CA PRO A 104 13.30 9.93 -1.52
C PRO A 104 13.18 10.50 -2.95
N GLY A 105 14.31 10.81 -3.59
CA GLY A 105 14.32 11.29 -4.98
C GLY A 105 13.87 10.22 -5.99
N GLU A 106 14.23 8.95 -5.76
CA GLU A 106 13.78 7.85 -6.62
C GLU A 106 12.27 7.57 -6.45
N ARG A 107 11.70 7.79 -5.26
CA ARG A 107 10.24 7.70 -5.05
C ARG A 107 9.48 8.72 -5.89
N VAL A 108 10.00 9.96 -6.02
CA VAL A 108 9.42 10.98 -6.92
C VAL A 108 9.43 10.50 -8.37
N VAL A 109 10.57 9.98 -8.83
CA VAL A 109 10.70 9.44 -10.19
C VAL A 109 9.74 8.27 -10.42
N ALA A 110 9.64 7.35 -9.45
CA ALA A 110 8.73 6.20 -9.54
C ALA A 110 7.26 6.65 -9.58
N MET A 111 6.88 7.66 -8.79
CA MET A 111 5.53 8.24 -8.81
C MET A 111 5.21 8.90 -10.17
N LEU A 112 6.15 9.61 -10.78
CA LEU A 112 5.96 10.14 -12.14
C LEU A 112 5.86 9.02 -13.17
N ALA A 113 6.68 7.98 -13.02
CA ALA A 113 6.67 6.80 -13.88
C ALA A 113 5.33 6.03 -13.79
N SER A 114 4.66 6.01 -12.63
CA SER A 114 3.37 5.34 -12.47
C SER A 114 2.26 5.88 -13.39
N ARG A 115 2.42 7.10 -13.91
CA ARG A 115 1.45 7.73 -14.82
C ARG A 115 1.59 7.28 -16.27
N ILE A 116 2.76 6.74 -16.65
CA ILE A 116 3.11 6.44 -18.05
C ILE A 116 3.57 5.00 -18.25
N VAL A 117 4.00 4.31 -17.19
CA VAL A 117 4.48 2.94 -17.25
C VAL A 117 3.33 1.97 -17.03
N SER A 118 3.10 1.07 -17.98
CA SER A 118 2.10 0.02 -17.81
C SER A 118 2.54 -1.02 -16.76
N VAL A 119 1.57 -1.66 -16.10
CA VAL A 119 1.82 -2.75 -15.13
C VAL A 119 2.67 -3.86 -15.73
N ARG A 120 2.43 -4.23 -17.00
CA ARG A 120 3.24 -5.23 -17.72
C ARG A 120 4.71 -4.81 -17.82
N THR A 121 4.98 -3.55 -18.10
CA THR A 121 6.34 -3.01 -18.17
C THR A 121 6.98 -2.96 -16.79
N ALA A 122 6.22 -2.55 -15.75
CA ALA A 122 6.68 -2.53 -14.38
C ALA A 122 7.06 -3.93 -13.88
N ARG A 123 6.23 -4.96 -14.14
CA ARG A 123 6.55 -6.37 -13.84
C ARG A 123 7.85 -6.82 -14.54
N ARG A 124 8.04 -6.45 -15.82
CA ARG A 124 9.28 -6.76 -16.56
C ARG A 124 10.50 -6.06 -15.96
N TRP A 125 10.32 -4.85 -15.43
CA TRP A 125 11.41 -4.14 -14.74
C TRP A 125 11.71 -4.78 -13.38
N ALA A 126 10.69 -5.12 -12.60
CA ALA A 126 10.82 -5.78 -11.30
C ALA A 126 11.50 -7.16 -11.39
N SER A 127 11.32 -7.89 -12.51
CA SER A 127 11.93 -9.21 -12.72
C SER A 127 13.40 -9.17 -13.14
N ARG A 128 14.01 -7.99 -13.31
CA ARG A 128 15.43 -7.86 -13.68
C ARG A 128 16.32 -8.07 -12.45
N ALA A 129 17.54 -8.51 -12.69
CA ALA A 129 18.56 -8.67 -11.66
C ALA A 129 19.17 -7.31 -11.28
N GLY A 130 18.66 -6.65 -10.27
CA GLY A 130 19.21 -5.44 -9.67
C GLY A 130 19.07 -4.16 -10.51
N GLY A 131 19.57 -3.07 -9.96
CA GLY A 131 19.64 -1.76 -10.59
C GLY A 131 18.39 -0.90 -10.41
N ARG A 132 18.48 0.35 -10.87
CA ARG A 132 17.45 1.38 -10.66
C ARG A 132 16.09 1.01 -11.27
N ARG A 133 16.10 0.38 -12.46
CA ARG A 133 14.86 -0.04 -13.13
C ARG A 133 14.13 -1.13 -12.35
N GLN A 134 14.86 -2.09 -11.78
CA GLN A 134 14.28 -3.13 -10.93
C GLN A 134 13.60 -2.49 -9.73
N ARG A 135 14.27 -1.60 -8.98
CA ARG A 135 13.69 -0.92 -7.82
C ARG A 135 12.44 -0.11 -8.16
N ILE A 136 12.48 0.66 -9.26
CA ILE A 136 11.30 1.40 -9.75
C ILE A 136 10.19 0.44 -10.14
N GLY A 137 10.48 -0.65 -10.86
CA GLY A 137 9.51 -1.68 -11.21
C GLY A 137 8.84 -2.28 -9.98
N SER A 138 9.63 -2.70 -8.98
CA SER A 138 9.11 -3.22 -7.70
C SER A 138 8.21 -2.20 -6.99
N TYR A 139 8.60 -0.92 -6.98
CA TYR A 139 7.76 0.14 -6.40
C TYR A 139 6.41 0.27 -7.12
N LEU A 140 6.39 0.18 -8.45
CA LEU A 140 5.17 0.32 -9.25
C LEU A 140 4.17 -0.84 -9.07
N ILE A 141 4.68 -2.02 -8.69
CA ILE A 141 3.86 -3.21 -8.42
C ILE A 141 3.91 -3.63 -6.94
N HIS A 142 4.17 -2.67 -6.03
CA HIS A 142 4.33 -3.01 -4.61
C HIS A 142 3.09 -3.68 -3.99
N GLY A 143 1.89 -3.41 -4.49
CA GLY A 143 0.68 -4.12 -4.09
C GLY A 143 0.80 -5.63 -4.31
N GLU A 144 1.18 -6.06 -5.51
CA GLU A 144 1.38 -7.48 -5.85
C GLU A 144 2.51 -8.12 -5.03
N LEU A 145 3.61 -7.39 -4.83
CA LEU A 145 4.74 -7.87 -4.03
C LEU A 145 4.37 -7.98 -2.56
N GLY A 146 3.66 -6.99 -2.02
CA GLY A 146 3.17 -6.97 -0.66
C GLY A 146 2.23 -8.13 -0.36
N ALA A 147 1.26 -8.38 -1.23
CA ALA A 147 0.36 -9.52 -1.10
C ALA A 147 1.11 -10.85 -1.02
N ARG A 148 2.11 -11.05 -1.89
CA ARG A 148 2.98 -12.24 -1.84
C ARG A 148 3.76 -12.35 -0.53
N MET A 149 4.30 -11.25 -0.02
CA MET A 149 5.01 -11.23 1.25
C MET A 149 4.09 -11.58 2.43
N ILE A 150 2.87 -11.05 2.46
CA ILE A 150 1.88 -11.34 3.50
C ILE A 150 1.51 -12.83 3.48
N ARG A 151 1.17 -13.39 2.31
CA ARG A 151 0.84 -14.80 2.15
C ARG A 151 2.00 -15.71 2.54
N ALA A 152 3.23 -15.38 2.11
CA ALA A 152 4.42 -16.15 2.45
C ALA A 152 4.76 -16.12 3.96
N ALA A 153 4.38 -15.07 4.66
CA ALA A 153 4.54 -14.95 6.10
C ALA A 153 3.42 -15.66 6.90
N GLY A 154 2.36 -16.14 6.25
CA GLY A 154 1.19 -16.70 6.93
C GLY A 154 0.24 -15.63 7.48
N GLY A 155 0.25 -14.44 6.91
CA GLY A 155 -0.70 -13.37 7.24
C GLY A 155 -2.11 -13.63 6.69
N ARG A 156 -3.07 -12.82 7.11
CA ARG A 156 -4.49 -12.96 6.75
C ARG A 156 -4.72 -12.71 5.27
N GLU A 157 -5.50 -13.59 4.62
CA GLU A 157 -5.73 -13.53 3.17
C GLU A 157 -6.48 -12.26 2.75
N GLU A 158 -7.42 -11.78 3.54
CA GLU A 158 -8.18 -10.57 3.26
C GLU A 158 -7.26 -9.33 3.22
N ILE A 159 -6.25 -9.30 4.10
CA ILE A 159 -5.21 -8.27 4.09
C ILE A 159 -4.34 -8.38 2.84
N ALA A 160 -3.93 -9.59 2.47
CA ALA A 160 -3.17 -9.81 1.25
C ALA A 160 -3.97 -9.42 0.00
N ALA A 161 -5.23 -9.81 -0.08
CA ALA A 161 -6.12 -9.47 -1.18
C ALA A 161 -6.32 -7.96 -1.33
N TRP A 162 -6.56 -7.24 -0.22
CA TRP A 162 -6.61 -5.77 -0.24
C TRP A 162 -5.28 -5.17 -0.71
N THR A 163 -4.16 -5.61 -0.12
CA THR A 163 -2.82 -5.12 -0.45
C THR A 163 -2.52 -5.26 -1.95
N GLU A 164 -2.98 -6.35 -2.57
CA GLU A 164 -2.78 -6.61 -4.01
C GLU A 164 -3.43 -5.55 -4.91
N VAL A 165 -4.60 -5.03 -4.51
CA VAL A 165 -5.46 -4.20 -5.37
C VAL A 165 -5.59 -2.74 -4.90
N HIS A 166 -5.05 -2.35 -3.73
CA HIS A 166 -5.25 -1.03 -3.12
C HIS A 166 -4.85 0.14 -4.03
N GLN A 167 -3.98 -0.09 -5.01
CA GLN A 167 -3.57 0.92 -5.99
C GLN A 167 -4.66 1.29 -7.00
N GLY A 168 -5.88 0.77 -6.87
CA GLY A 168 -7.04 1.15 -7.69
C GLY A 168 -7.16 0.39 -9.00
N ASP A 169 -6.72 -0.88 -9.03
CA ASP A 169 -6.93 -1.77 -10.16
C ASP A 169 -8.42 -2.19 -10.25
N ARG A 170 -8.85 -2.57 -11.46
CA ARG A 170 -10.21 -3.11 -11.76
C ARG A 170 -10.57 -4.37 -10.96
N SER A 171 -9.60 -4.94 -10.27
CA SER A 171 -9.78 -6.11 -9.40
C SER A 171 -10.49 -5.82 -8.08
N LEU A 172 -10.76 -4.55 -7.73
CA LEU A 172 -11.59 -4.19 -6.56
C LEU A 172 -12.98 -4.86 -6.60
N GLU A 173 -13.56 -5.00 -7.79
CA GLU A 173 -14.85 -5.66 -7.99
C GLU A 173 -14.84 -7.17 -7.67
N ARG A 174 -13.65 -7.77 -7.56
CA ARG A 174 -13.45 -9.19 -7.24
C ARG A 174 -13.20 -9.45 -5.75
N LEU A 175 -13.07 -8.36 -4.97
CA LEU A 175 -12.89 -8.50 -3.53
C LEU A 175 -14.23 -8.85 -2.88
N GLU A 176 -14.26 -9.95 -2.16
CA GLU A 176 -15.37 -10.31 -1.28
C GLU A 176 -15.31 -9.47 0.03
N MET A 177 -15.37 -8.14 -0.12
CA MET A 177 -15.29 -7.19 0.99
C MET A 177 -16.53 -6.29 1.00
N PRO A 178 -17.02 -5.90 2.20
CA PRO A 178 -18.14 -4.99 2.30
C PRO A 178 -17.86 -3.65 1.62
N PRO A 179 -18.80 -3.08 0.82
CA PRO A 179 -18.57 -1.82 0.11
C PRO A 179 -18.17 -0.65 1.01
N ALA A 180 -18.72 -0.60 2.24
CA ALA A 180 -18.38 0.44 3.22
C ALA A 180 -16.90 0.34 3.67
N VAL A 181 -16.37 -0.89 3.76
CA VAL A 181 -14.97 -1.13 4.10
C VAL A 181 -14.07 -0.72 2.95
N ILE A 182 -14.39 -1.12 1.72
CA ILE A 182 -13.64 -0.71 0.52
C ILE A 182 -13.61 0.83 0.43
N GLY A 183 -14.75 1.50 0.62
CA GLY A 183 -14.82 2.96 0.63
C GLY A 183 -13.93 3.58 1.72
N ALA A 184 -14.00 3.07 2.95
CA ALA A 184 -13.17 3.55 4.06
C ALA A 184 -11.67 3.40 3.77
N LEU A 185 -11.24 2.27 3.23
CA LEU A 185 -9.85 2.00 2.89
C LEU A 185 -9.34 2.91 1.77
N LEU A 186 -10.09 3.05 0.68
CA LEU A 186 -9.72 3.92 -0.46
C LEU A 186 -9.62 5.39 -0.07
N GLU A 187 -10.62 5.90 0.65
CA GLU A 187 -10.66 7.30 1.04
C GLU A 187 -9.61 7.68 2.10
N SER A 188 -9.16 6.71 2.90
CA SER A 188 -8.15 6.95 3.93
C SER A 188 -6.73 7.01 3.37
N ASP A 189 -6.42 6.35 2.27
CA ASP A 189 -5.07 6.35 1.66
C ASP A 189 -4.80 7.60 0.78
N VAL A 190 -5.82 8.35 0.41
CA VAL A 190 -5.71 9.52 -0.51
C VAL A 190 -5.25 10.80 0.20
N ARG A 191 -5.16 10.85 1.52
CA ARG A 191 -4.83 12.05 2.32
C ARG A 191 -3.37 12.20 2.68
#